data_1fc2001aff4391ee8df510fe650946e1
#
_entry.id   1fc2001aff4391ee8df510fe650946e1
#
_cell.length_a   1.000
_cell.length_b   1.000
_cell.length_c   1.000
_cell.angle_alpha   90.00
_cell.angle_beta   90.00
_cell.angle_gamma   90.00
#
_symmetry.space_group_name_H-M   'P 1'
#
loop_
_entity.id
_entity.type
_entity.pdbx_description
1 polymer ?
#
loop_
_entity_poly.entity_id
_entity_poly.type
_entity_poly.pdbx_seq_one_letter_code
_entity_poly.pdbx_strand_id
1 'polypeptide(L)'
;MAKKRKPKTSKHCDKLWSEMVRAAGKCAICGRSDVQLHAHHLITRSARFFRHNLNNGMCLCPRCHEFNIGDVVDGVRRISAHQTPEFFREWMWAHLPEQAAWWEKNRYAVAGGAKIDYDQVYDALKNWLEV
;
A
#
# COMPACT_ATOMS: atom_id res chain seq x y z
N MET A 1 34.27 -16.74 13.27
CA MET A 1 33.11 -17.29 12.56
C MET A 1 32.01 -16.24 12.48
N ALA A 2 31.54 -15.96 11.27
CA ALA A 2 30.44 -15.04 11.10
C ALA A 2 29.15 -15.64 11.69
N LYS A 3 28.43 -14.85 12.52
CA LYS A 3 27.12 -15.27 13.02
C LYS A 3 26.16 -15.39 11.83
N LYS A 4 25.48 -16.53 11.74
CA LYS A 4 24.38 -16.67 10.78
C LYS A 4 23.33 -15.61 11.07
N ARG A 5 22.93 -14.84 10.05
CA ARG A 5 21.81 -13.92 10.14
C ARG A 5 20.53 -14.71 10.45
N LYS A 6 19.76 -14.22 11.40
CA LYS A 6 18.41 -14.74 11.58
C LYS A 6 17.59 -14.48 10.31
N PRO A 7 16.84 -15.47 9.82
CA PRO A 7 16.02 -15.26 8.63
C PRO A 7 14.97 -14.16 8.88
N LYS A 8 14.69 -13.39 7.86
CA LYS A 8 13.62 -12.39 7.90
C LYS A 8 12.26 -13.08 7.90
N THR A 9 11.31 -12.45 8.57
CA THR A 9 9.92 -12.92 8.64
C THR A 9 9.00 -11.96 7.91
N SER A 10 7.74 -12.35 7.75
CA SER A 10 6.75 -11.44 7.16
C SER A 10 6.61 -10.15 7.98
N LYS A 11 6.79 -10.20 9.30
CA LYS A 11 6.77 -8.99 10.15
C LYS A 11 7.87 -8.00 9.82
N HIS A 12 9.08 -8.48 9.54
CA HIS A 12 10.18 -7.61 9.11
C HIS A 12 9.84 -6.94 7.78
N CYS A 13 9.27 -7.69 6.86
CA CYS A 13 8.84 -7.17 5.56
C CYS A 13 7.68 -6.19 5.69
N ASP A 14 6.72 -6.45 6.56
CA ASP A 14 5.60 -5.54 6.85
C ASP A 14 6.10 -4.19 7.34
N LYS A 15 7.05 -4.21 8.29
CA LYS A 15 7.62 -2.99 8.86
C LYS A 15 8.33 -2.18 7.79
N LEU A 16 9.21 -2.81 7.02
CA LEU A 16 9.95 -2.13 5.95
C LEU A 16 9.01 -1.60 4.87
N TRP A 17 8.08 -2.42 4.40
CA TRP A 17 7.10 -2.01 3.40
C TRP A 17 6.28 -0.80 3.87
N SER A 18 5.77 -0.84 5.10
CA SER A 18 5.01 0.26 5.69
C SER A 18 5.82 1.56 5.78
N GLU A 19 7.07 1.47 6.22
CA GLU A 19 7.98 2.62 6.28
C GLU A 19 8.22 3.21 4.89
N MET A 20 8.43 2.36 3.88
CA MET A 20 8.66 2.80 2.51
C MET A 20 7.42 3.46 1.90
N VAL A 21 6.24 2.89 2.11
CA VAL A 21 4.98 3.49 1.64
C VAL A 21 4.74 4.85 2.32
N ARG A 22 4.95 4.94 3.62
CA ARG A 22 4.76 6.18 4.38
C ARG A 22 5.86 7.22 4.12
N ALA A 23 6.98 6.81 3.52
CA ALA A 23 8.07 7.74 3.17
C ALA A 23 7.65 8.80 2.15
N ALA A 24 6.49 8.62 1.46
CA ALA A 24 5.89 9.66 0.62
C ALA A 24 5.63 10.95 1.41
N GLY A 25 5.40 10.85 2.73
CA GLY A 25 5.33 11.99 3.65
C GLY A 25 4.04 12.78 3.59
N LYS A 26 3.09 12.40 2.75
CA LYS A 26 1.78 13.07 2.60
C LYS A 26 0.73 12.08 2.11
N CYS A 27 -0.52 12.38 2.42
CA CYS A 27 -1.65 11.61 1.89
C CYS A 27 -1.72 11.75 0.37
N ALA A 28 -1.82 10.63 -0.32
CA ALA A 28 -1.90 10.62 -1.79
C ALA A 28 -3.17 11.32 -2.31
N ILE A 29 -4.26 11.30 -1.56
CA ILE A 29 -5.55 11.87 -1.98
C ILE A 29 -5.64 13.35 -1.64
N CYS A 30 -5.49 13.72 -0.36
CA CYS A 30 -5.72 15.10 0.09
C CYS A 30 -4.44 15.91 0.32
N GLY A 31 -3.27 15.29 0.24
CA GLY A 31 -1.97 15.95 0.41
C GLY A 31 -1.60 16.30 1.84
N ARG A 32 -2.39 15.89 2.82
CA ARG A 32 -2.16 16.21 4.23
C ARG A 32 -0.89 15.53 4.75
N SER A 33 -0.05 16.28 5.48
CA SER A 33 1.21 15.78 6.05
C SER A 33 1.35 16.02 7.55
N ASP A 34 0.38 16.70 8.15
CA ASP A 34 0.37 17.11 9.56
C ASP A 34 -0.27 16.07 10.51
N VAL A 35 -0.53 14.87 10.02
CA VAL A 35 -1.15 13.78 10.75
C VAL A 35 -0.34 12.50 10.59
N GLN A 36 -0.61 11.51 11.45
CA GLN A 36 -0.03 10.19 11.26
C GLN A 36 -0.54 9.58 9.96
N LEU A 37 0.38 9.17 9.10
CA LEU A 37 0.06 8.58 7.82
C LEU A 37 0.00 7.05 7.94
N HIS A 38 -0.89 6.45 7.15
CA HIS A 38 -1.09 5.00 7.10
C HIS A 38 -0.58 4.43 5.77
N ALA A 39 -0.04 3.24 5.82
CA ALA A 39 0.27 2.46 4.63
C ALA A 39 -0.93 1.56 4.31
N HIS A 40 -1.69 1.90 3.27
CA HIS A 40 -2.88 1.16 2.86
C HIS A 40 -2.54 0.08 1.84
N HIS A 41 -3.05 -1.14 2.03
CA HIS A 41 -2.97 -2.22 1.05
C HIS A 41 -4.14 -2.13 0.07
N LEU A 42 -3.85 -2.05 -1.23
CA LEU A 42 -4.89 -2.08 -2.28
C LEU A 42 -5.50 -3.47 -2.42
N ILE A 43 -4.64 -4.50 -2.45
CA ILE A 43 -5.05 -5.90 -2.37
C ILE A 43 -4.81 -6.35 -0.94
N THR A 44 -5.76 -7.07 -0.36
CA THR A 44 -5.72 -7.41 1.07
C THR A 44 -4.45 -8.13 1.49
N ARG A 45 -4.05 -7.96 2.75
CA ARG A 45 -2.87 -8.60 3.33
C ARG A 45 -2.88 -10.13 3.21
N SER A 46 -4.05 -10.73 3.10
CA SER A 46 -4.18 -12.19 2.91
C SER A 46 -3.69 -12.66 1.55
N ALA A 47 -3.60 -11.79 0.58
CA ALA A 47 -3.00 -12.07 -0.72
C ALA A 47 -1.45 -12.00 -0.59
N ARG A 48 -0.85 -13.06 -0.07
CA ARG A 48 0.54 -13.09 0.40
C ARG A 48 1.57 -12.66 -0.64
N PHE A 49 1.37 -13.00 -1.93
CA PHE A 49 2.30 -12.61 -3.00
C PHE A 49 2.36 -11.11 -3.26
N PHE A 50 1.28 -10.39 -2.96
CA PHE A 50 1.20 -8.95 -3.20
C PHE A 50 1.39 -8.13 -1.92
N ARG A 51 1.37 -8.78 -0.76
CA ARG A 51 1.40 -8.12 0.54
C ARG A 51 2.53 -7.10 0.69
N HIS A 52 3.71 -7.42 0.18
CA HIS A 52 4.90 -6.57 0.29
C HIS A 52 5.32 -5.91 -1.02
N ASN A 53 4.47 -5.94 -2.04
CA ASN A 53 4.71 -5.23 -3.29
C ASN A 53 4.43 -3.74 -3.09
N LEU A 54 5.35 -2.88 -3.50
CA LEU A 54 5.18 -1.43 -3.32
C LEU A 54 4.04 -0.86 -4.17
N ASN A 55 3.73 -1.45 -5.32
CA ASN A 55 2.56 -1.07 -6.10
C ASN A 55 1.25 -1.33 -5.35
N ASN A 56 1.26 -2.22 -4.38
CA ASN A 56 0.12 -2.54 -3.52
C ASN A 56 -0.04 -1.57 -2.35
N GLY A 57 0.81 -0.56 -2.25
CA GLY A 57 0.82 0.38 -1.13
C GLY A 57 0.40 1.77 -1.53
N MET A 58 -0.36 2.44 -0.67
CA MET A 58 -0.70 3.84 -0.83
C MET A 58 -0.65 4.54 0.52
N CYS A 59 0.04 5.68 0.57
CA CYS A 59 0.14 6.50 1.77
C CYS A 59 -1.13 7.34 1.91
N LEU A 60 -1.90 7.13 2.97
CA LEU A 60 -3.17 7.82 3.20
C LEU A 60 -3.23 8.36 4.63
N CYS A 61 -3.87 9.53 4.79
CA CYS A 61 -4.24 10.03 6.11
C CYS A 61 -5.42 9.21 6.67
N PRO A 62 -5.69 9.28 7.99
CA PRO A 62 -6.78 8.50 8.57
C PRO A 62 -8.15 8.73 7.91
N ARG A 63 -8.46 9.97 7.53
CA ARG A 63 -9.74 10.29 6.89
C ARG A 63 -9.88 9.64 5.51
N CYS A 64 -8.85 9.76 4.68
CA CYS A 64 -8.85 9.18 3.34
C CYS A 64 -8.64 7.65 3.36
N HIS A 65 -8.12 7.10 4.45
CA HIS A 65 -8.01 5.67 4.64
C HIS A 65 -9.33 5.05 5.10
N GLU A 66 -9.96 5.60 6.15
CA GLU A 66 -11.07 4.92 6.84
C GLU A 66 -12.32 5.75 7.10
N PHE A 67 -12.24 7.08 7.23
CA PHE A 67 -13.32 7.84 7.86
C PHE A 67 -14.19 8.67 6.92
N ASN A 68 -13.70 9.13 5.79
CA ASN A 68 -14.52 9.89 4.85
C ASN A 68 -15.63 9.01 4.27
N ILE A 69 -16.84 9.58 4.17
CA ILE A 69 -18.07 8.85 3.82
C ILE A 69 -18.71 9.29 2.50
N GLY A 70 -18.01 10.06 1.68
CA GLY A 70 -18.51 10.46 0.37
C GLY A 70 -19.32 11.74 0.36
N ASP A 71 -19.36 12.49 1.47
CA ASP A 71 -19.97 13.83 1.52
C ASP A 71 -19.15 14.84 0.70
N VAL A 72 -19.81 15.91 0.29
CA VAL A 72 -19.17 17.00 -0.45
C VAL A 72 -19.04 18.21 0.48
N VAL A 73 -17.80 18.69 0.66
CA VAL A 73 -17.50 19.87 1.46
C VAL A 73 -16.69 20.84 0.61
N ASP A 74 -17.18 22.10 0.54
CA ASP A 74 -16.56 23.15 -0.28
C ASP A 74 -16.33 22.71 -1.74
N GLY A 75 -17.28 21.97 -2.29
CA GLY A 75 -17.22 21.49 -3.67
C GLY A 75 -16.34 20.27 -3.89
N VAL A 76 -15.72 19.73 -2.84
CA VAL A 76 -14.84 18.55 -2.91
C VAL A 76 -15.51 17.36 -2.23
N ARG A 77 -15.58 16.23 -2.94
CA ARG A 77 -16.06 14.97 -2.36
C ARG A 77 -14.99 14.37 -1.48
N ARG A 78 -15.34 14.07 -0.23
CA ARG A 78 -14.45 13.40 0.71
C ARG A 78 -14.55 11.89 0.52
N ILE A 79 -13.50 11.30 0.01
CA ILE A 79 -13.44 9.86 -0.26
C ILE A 79 -12.53 9.15 0.73
N SER A 80 -12.79 7.85 0.93
CA SER A 80 -11.88 6.98 1.66
C SER A 80 -11.77 5.62 0.99
N ALA A 81 -10.65 4.95 1.19
CA ALA A 81 -10.42 3.62 0.64
C ALA A 81 -11.39 2.58 1.20
N HIS A 82 -11.75 2.68 2.50
CA HIS A 82 -12.60 1.71 3.17
C HIS A 82 -14.09 2.01 3.10
N GLN A 83 -14.49 3.28 3.22
CA GLN A 83 -15.91 3.65 3.27
C GLN A 83 -16.50 3.95 1.91
N THR A 84 -15.69 4.41 0.95
CA THR A 84 -16.15 4.78 -0.38
C THR A 84 -15.31 4.12 -1.47
N PRO A 85 -15.28 2.77 -1.53
CA PRO A 85 -14.36 2.07 -2.44
C PRO A 85 -14.58 2.41 -3.91
N GLU A 86 -15.80 2.68 -4.33
CA GLU A 86 -16.10 3.05 -5.72
C GLU A 86 -15.54 4.42 -6.09
N PHE A 87 -15.72 5.43 -5.23
CA PHE A 87 -15.14 6.76 -5.44
C PHE A 87 -13.62 6.72 -5.36
N PHE A 88 -13.08 5.90 -4.47
CA PHE A 88 -11.63 5.71 -4.36
C PHE A 88 -11.06 5.10 -5.65
N ARG A 89 -11.71 4.10 -6.20
CA ARG A 89 -11.31 3.49 -7.48
C ARG A 89 -11.34 4.49 -8.63
N GLU A 90 -12.41 5.27 -8.75
CA GLU A 90 -12.51 6.32 -9.76
C GLU A 90 -11.39 7.34 -9.61
N TRP A 91 -11.10 7.74 -8.37
CA TRP A 91 -10.02 8.66 -8.08
C TRP A 91 -8.66 8.10 -8.52
N MET A 92 -8.40 6.82 -8.25
CA MET A 92 -7.16 6.16 -8.67
C MET A 92 -6.99 6.17 -10.19
N TRP A 93 -8.04 5.83 -10.93
CA TRP A 93 -7.97 5.85 -12.40
C TRP A 93 -7.72 7.26 -12.95
N ALA A 94 -8.27 8.27 -12.30
CA ALA A 94 -8.09 9.67 -12.72
C ALA A 94 -6.69 10.21 -12.40
N HIS A 95 -6.10 9.81 -11.27
CA HIS A 95 -4.87 10.43 -10.76
C HIS A 95 -3.66 9.51 -10.75
N LEU A 96 -3.84 8.20 -10.62
CA LEU A 96 -2.78 7.19 -10.57
C LEU A 96 -3.11 6.01 -11.50
N PRO A 97 -3.22 6.27 -12.81
CA PRO A 97 -3.71 5.26 -13.75
C PRO A 97 -2.82 4.02 -13.85
N GLU A 98 -1.51 4.16 -13.70
CA GLU A 98 -0.60 3.01 -13.75
C GLU A 98 -0.80 2.08 -12.55
N GLN A 99 -0.93 2.65 -11.36
CA GLN A 99 -1.20 1.88 -10.15
C GLN A 99 -2.60 1.27 -10.18
N ALA A 100 -3.59 2.00 -10.70
CA ALA A 100 -4.94 1.49 -10.88
C ALA A 100 -4.97 0.29 -11.84
N ALA A 101 -4.22 0.36 -12.94
CA ALA A 101 -4.11 -0.74 -13.90
C ALA A 101 -3.43 -1.98 -13.28
N TRP A 102 -2.38 -1.77 -12.49
CA TRP A 102 -1.73 -2.84 -11.75
C TRP A 102 -2.71 -3.52 -10.79
N TRP A 103 -3.49 -2.74 -10.05
CA TRP A 103 -4.50 -3.25 -9.12
C TRP A 103 -5.59 -4.07 -9.85
N GLU A 104 -6.15 -3.53 -10.92
CA GLU A 104 -7.18 -4.25 -11.71
C GLU A 104 -6.66 -5.58 -12.25
N LYS A 105 -5.43 -5.60 -12.73
CA LYS A 105 -4.80 -6.80 -13.27
C LYS A 105 -4.61 -7.89 -12.21
N ASN A 106 -4.29 -7.52 -10.99
CA ASN A 106 -3.81 -8.45 -9.96
C ASN A 106 -4.82 -8.74 -8.85
N ARG A 107 -5.88 -7.95 -8.69
CA ARG A 107 -6.78 -8.03 -7.54
C ARG A 107 -7.53 -9.36 -7.41
N TYR A 108 -7.69 -10.08 -8.48
CA TYR A 108 -8.35 -11.40 -8.50
C TYR A 108 -7.38 -12.54 -8.77
N ALA A 109 -6.09 -12.28 -8.79
CA ALA A 109 -5.10 -13.32 -9.02
C ALA A 109 -5.09 -14.30 -7.85
N VAL A 110 -5.21 -15.59 -8.17
CA VAL A 110 -5.13 -16.65 -7.18
C VAL A 110 -3.67 -17.07 -7.06
N ALA A 111 -3.09 -16.84 -5.88
CA ALA A 111 -1.75 -17.28 -5.58
C ALA A 111 -1.76 -18.78 -5.28
N GLY A 112 -0.92 -19.55 -5.96
CA GLY A 112 -0.65 -20.93 -5.60
C GLY A 112 0.02 -21.03 -4.23
N GLY A 113 0.07 -22.23 -3.64
CA GLY A 113 0.60 -22.49 -2.30
C GLY A 113 2.14 -22.45 -2.19
N ALA A 114 2.84 -21.74 -3.06
CA ALA A 114 4.29 -21.65 -3.02
C ALA A 114 4.78 -20.94 -1.74
N LYS A 115 5.88 -21.42 -1.18
CA LYS A 115 6.53 -20.74 -0.05
C LYS A 115 7.09 -19.40 -0.50
N ILE A 116 6.93 -18.40 0.37
CA ILE A 116 7.53 -17.08 0.17
C ILE A 116 8.86 -17.03 0.92
N ASP A 117 9.92 -16.68 0.21
CA ASP A 117 11.22 -16.39 0.80
C ASP A 117 11.25 -14.93 1.25
N TYR A 118 11.05 -14.71 2.55
CA TYR A 118 10.99 -13.35 3.11
C TYR A 118 12.34 -12.65 3.13
N ASP A 119 13.46 -13.38 3.12
CA ASP A 119 14.78 -12.78 2.94
C ASP A 119 14.90 -12.14 1.57
N GLN A 120 14.43 -12.81 0.53
CA GLN A 120 14.41 -12.29 -0.82
C GLN A 120 13.46 -11.09 -0.95
N VAL A 121 12.27 -11.16 -0.34
CA VAL A 121 11.31 -10.04 -0.32
C VAL A 121 11.92 -8.83 0.37
N TYR A 122 12.54 -9.03 1.52
CA TYR A 122 13.18 -7.96 2.29
C TYR A 122 14.30 -7.29 1.50
N ASP A 123 15.16 -8.07 0.88
CA ASP A 123 16.26 -7.55 0.07
C ASP A 123 15.75 -6.81 -1.16
N ALA A 124 14.71 -7.30 -1.81
CA ALA A 124 14.07 -6.61 -2.94
C ALA A 124 13.49 -5.26 -2.53
N LEU A 125 12.86 -5.16 -1.35
CA LEU A 125 12.37 -3.89 -0.82
C LEU A 125 13.52 -2.91 -0.55
N LYS A 126 14.60 -3.37 0.07
CA LYS A 126 15.78 -2.53 0.31
C LYS A 126 16.40 -2.01 -0.98
N ASN A 127 16.54 -2.87 -1.97
CA ASN A 127 17.16 -2.52 -3.24
C ASN A 127 16.29 -1.61 -4.11
N TRP A 128 14.98 -1.55 -3.85
CA TRP A 128 14.05 -0.68 -4.57
C TRP A 128 14.47 0.79 -4.51
N LEU A 129 15.03 1.22 -3.39
CA LEU A 129 15.47 2.62 -3.20
C LEU A 129 16.80 2.93 -3.86
N GLU A 130 17.55 1.94 -4.31
CA GLU A 130 18.87 2.07 -4.90
C GLU A 130 18.86 2.12 -6.44
N VAL A 131 17.67 2.02 -7.03
CA VAL A 131 17.51 2.03 -8.50
C VAL A 131 17.23 3.43 -9.02
#